data_8db06f3fc967ce03056b31a3028d9578
#
_entry.id   8db06f3fc967ce03056b31a3028d9578
#
_cell.length_a   1.000
_cell.length_b   1.000
_cell.length_c   1.000
_cell.angle_alpha   90.00
_cell.angle_beta   90.00
_cell.angle_gamma   90.00
#
_symmetry.space_group_name_H-M   'P 1'
#
loop_
_entity.id
_entity.type
_entity.pdbx_description
1 polymer ?
#
loop_
_entity_poly.entity_id
_entity_poly.type
_entity_poly.pdbx_seq_one_letter_code
_entity_poly.pdbx_strand_id
1 'polypeptide(L)'
;VNEKVGTIANEVGQTPQGWNGGVFSMIQNLSETVVIPIAGMILTFVLVYELIQMILEKNNMHEFDTFNIFKWIFKTFVATYLLTNCFTIVMAVFDVAQNVVSQSAGVINGNLDVQAALSDLETQLEAMGMWELIGLWLETNIINLCMWVLSIVIFVIVYGRMIEIYLTVSLAPIPFSTMANREWGQMG
;
A
#
# COMPACT_ATOMS: atom_id res chain seq x y z
N VAL A 1 -7.35 20.75 -17.76
CA VAL A 1 -6.11 20.28 -17.10
C VAL A 1 -6.34 20.18 -15.59
N ASN A 2 -6.77 21.26 -14.93
CA ASN A 2 -6.96 21.29 -13.46
C ASN A 2 -7.99 20.28 -12.96
N GLU A 3 -9.09 20.08 -13.68
CA GLU A 3 -10.12 19.10 -13.34
C GLU A 3 -9.59 17.65 -13.41
N LYS A 4 -8.79 17.33 -14.44
CA LYS A 4 -8.16 16.00 -14.57
C LYS A 4 -7.09 15.75 -13.51
N VAL A 5 -6.30 16.76 -13.16
CA VAL A 5 -5.31 16.67 -12.07
C VAL A 5 -6.00 16.45 -10.72
N GLY A 6 -7.11 17.15 -10.47
CA GLY A 6 -7.93 16.96 -9.27
C GLY A 6 -8.55 15.57 -9.18
N THR A 7 -9.04 15.01 -10.31
CA THR A 7 -9.58 13.65 -10.36
C THR A 7 -8.49 12.62 -10.06
N ILE A 8 -7.32 12.74 -10.69
CA ILE A 8 -6.18 11.86 -10.47
C ILE A 8 -5.70 11.95 -9.01
N ALA A 9 -5.60 13.15 -8.45
CA ALA A 9 -5.20 13.34 -7.05
C ALA A 9 -6.19 12.67 -6.08
N ASN A 10 -7.49 12.76 -6.37
CA ASN A 10 -8.51 12.06 -5.60
C ASN A 10 -8.42 10.53 -5.73
N GLU A 11 -8.18 10.02 -6.94
CA GLU A 11 -8.03 8.57 -7.17
C GLU A 11 -6.78 7.99 -6.50
N VAL A 12 -5.65 8.72 -6.58
CA VAL A 12 -4.40 8.35 -5.90
C VAL A 12 -4.53 8.45 -4.38
N GLY A 13 -5.34 9.41 -3.91
CA GLY A 13 -5.61 9.65 -2.49
C GLY A 13 -6.66 8.72 -1.86
N GLN A 14 -7.30 7.81 -2.60
CA GLN A 14 -8.29 6.89 -2.01
C GLN A 14 -7.65 5.78 -1.19
N THR A 15 -8.30 5.43 -0.06
CA THR A 15 -7.94 4.23 0.69
C THR A 15 -8.28 2.98 -0.13
N PRO A 16 -7.58 1.84 0.05
CA PRO A 16 -7.96 0.59 -0.58
C PRO A 16 -9.42 0.22 -0.34
N GLN A 17 -9.93 0.51 0.85
CA GLN A 17 -11.33 0.31 1.21
C GLN A 17 -12.27 1.28 0.47
N GLY A 18 -11.89 2.54 0.32
CA GLY A 18 -12.66 3.57 -0.37
C GLY A 18 -12.68 3.40 -1.89
N TRP A 19 -11.62 2.83 -2.46
CA TRP A 19 -11.50 2.64 -3.90
C TRP A 19 -12.49 1.58 -4.42
N ASN A 20 -12.59 0.43 -3.77
CA ASN A 20 -13.59 -0.59 -4.09
C ASN A 20 -13.91 -1.45 -2.87
N GLY A 21 -14.94 -1.08 -2.12
CA GLY A 21 -15.37 -1.79 -0.93
C GLY A 21 -15.78 -3.26 -1.17
N GLY A 22 -16.26 -3.61 -2.37
CA GLY A 22 -16.61 -4.98 -2.74
C GLY A 22 -15.36 -5.86 -2.91
N VAL A 23 -14.37 -5.38 -3.63
CA VAL A 23 -13.08 -6.07 -3.79
C VAL A 23 -12.35 -6.14 -2.45
N PHE A 24 -12.35 -5.05 -1.67
CA PHE A 24 -11.75 -5.02 -0.35
C PHE A 24 -12.31 -6.09 0.58
N SER A 25 -13.64 -6.18 0.71
CA SER A 25 -14.30 -7.19 1.56
C SER A 25 -14.05 -8.62 1.09
N MET A 26 -13.96 -8.84 -0.23
CA MET A 26 -13.60 -10.15 -0.78
C MET A 26 -12.15 -10.54 -0.41
N ILE A 27 -11.21 -9.61 -0.54
CA ILE A 27 -9.79 -9.82 -0.19
C ILE A 27 -9.62 -10.04 1.32
N GLN A 28 -10.32 -9.27 2.14
CA GLN A 28 -10.34 -9.47 3.59
C GLN A 28 -10.86 -10.84 3.95
N ASN A 29 -11.99 -11.26 3.40
CA ASN A 29 -12.57 -12.58 3.63
C ASN A 29 -11.63 -13.70 3.17
N LEU A 30 -10.98 -13.55 2.01
CA LEU A 30 -9.98 -14.50 1.53
C LEU A 30 -8.80 -14.61 2.52
N SER A 31 -8.28 -13.49 2.99
CA SER A 31 -7.19 -13.46 3.98
C SER A 31 -7.59 -14.16 5.27
N GLU A 32 -8.75 -13.82 5.82
CA GLU A 32 -9.22 -14.33 7.11
C GLU A 32 -9.64 -15.81 7.06
N THR A 33 -10.30 -16.23 5.97
CA THR A 33 -10.89 -17.57 5.87
C THR A 33 -9.94 -18.62 5.29
N VAL A 34 -8.99 -18.20 4.45
CA VAL A 34 -8.11 -19.14 3.74
C VAL A 34 -6.65 -18.94 4.13
N VAL A 35 -6.14 -17.71 4.04
CA VAL A 35 -4.70 -17.47 4.19
C VAL A 35 -4.25 -17.55 5.65
N ILE A 36 -4.98 -16.95 6.58
CA ILE A 36 -4.66 -17.01 8.02
C ILE A 36 -4.66 -18.44 8.57
N PRO A 37 -5.63 -19.32 8.27
CA PRO A 37 -5.57 -20.72 8.67
C PRO A 37 -4.34 -21.46 8.12
N ILE A 38 -3.98 -21.25 6.85
CA ILE A 38 -2.78 -21.84 6.25
C ILE A 38 -1.52 -21.33 6.94
N ALA A 39 -1.42 -20.03 7.14
CA ALA A 39 -0.31 -19.41 7.86
C ALA A 39 -0.23 -19.85 9.32
N GLY A 40 -1.37 -20.13 9.97
CA GLY A 40 -1.44 -20.70 11.30
C GLY A 40 -0.86 -22.12 11.38
N MET A 41 -1.11 -22.96 10.36
CA MET A 41 -0.47 -24.27 10.25
C MET A 41 1.05 -24.13 10.09
N ILE A 42 1.52 -23.24 9.22
CA ILE A 42 2.96 -22.98 9.05
C ILE A 42 3.57 -22.48 10.36
N LEU A 43 2.94 -21.53 11.04
CA LEU A 43 3.39 -21.02 12.33
C LEU A 43 3.52 -22.15 13.36
N THR A 44 2.56 -23.06 13.41
CA THR A 44 2.59 -24.21 14.32
C THR A 44 3.81 -25.09 14.05
N PHE A 45 4.09 -25.43 12.79
CA PHE A 45 5.28 -26.19 12.42
C PHE A 45 6.57 -25.47 12.81
N VAL A 46 6.65 -24.16 12.54
CA VAL A 46 7.82 -23.33 12.87
C VAL A 46 8.06 -23.31 14.39
N LEU A 47 7.01 -23.14 15.19
CA LEU A 47 7.10 -23.11 16.64
C LEU A 47 7.47 -24.46 17.25
N VAL A 48 6.92 -25.55 16.71
CA VAL A 48 7.29 -26.90 17.14
C VAL A 48 8.74 -27.22 16.78
N TYR A 49 9.17 -26.85 15.58
CA TYR A 49 10.57 -27.01 15.16
C TYR A 49 11.53 -26.24 16.09
N GLU A 50 11.20 -25.00 16.42
CA GLU A 50 11.99 -24.19 17.37
C GLU A 50 12.03 -24.81 18.76
N LEU A 51 10.90 -25.37 19.24
CA LEU A 51 10.86 -26.08 20.53
C LEU A 51 11.79 -27.30 20.53
N ILE A 52 11.76 -28.09 19.44
CA ILE A 52 12.64 -29.26 19.29
C ILE A 52 14.10 -28.82 19.26
N GLN A 53 14.46 -27.79 18.51
CA GLN A 53 15.83 -27.25 18.51
C GLN A 53 16.27 -26.83 19.91
N MET A 54 15.42 -26.09 20.63
CA MET A 54 15.71 -25.65 21.99
C MET A 54 15.95 -26.81 22.95
N ILE A 55 15.27 -27.97 22.77
CA ILE A 55 15.46 -29.17 23.56
C ILE A 55 16.75 -29.88 23.16
N LEU A 56 17.06 -29.99 21.87
CA LEU A 56 18.24 -30.71 21.35
C LEU A 56 19.57 -29.98 21.59
N GLU A 57 19.58 -28.64 21.51
CA GLU A 57 20.79 -27.84 21.76
C GLU A 57 21.32 -27.97 23.20
N LYS A 58 20.45 -28.30 24.14
CA LYS A 58 20.84 -28.55 25.54
C LYS A 58 21.02 -30.06 25.80
N ASN A 59 22.22 -30.52 25.53
CA ASN A 59 22.65 -31.93 25.69
C ASN A 59 22.56 -32.49 27.15
N ASN A 60 22.07 -31.71 28.14
CA ASN A 60 21.84 -32.09 29.52
C ASN A 60 20.42 -31.72 29.95
N MET A 61 19.53 -32.70 30.03
CA MET A 61 18.14 -32.55 30.53
C MET A 61 18.04 -31.97 31.96
N HIS A 62 19.16 -31.83 32.67
CA HIS A 62 19.20 -31.33 34.06
C HIS A 62 19.23 -29.80 34.19
N GLU A 63 19.50 -29.06 33.09
CA GLU A 63 19.47 -27.59 33.07
C GLU A 63 18.36 -27.04 32.15
N PHE A 64 17.15 -27.55 32.32
CA PHE A 64 15.99 -26.97 31.67
C PHE A 64 15.74 -25.58 32.27
N ASP A 65 16.29 -24.54 31.61
CA ASP A 65 16.16 -23.18 32.04
C ASP A 65 14.71 -22.71 31.80
N THR A 66 13.93 -22.69 32.88
CA THR A 66 12.52 -22.24 32.89
C THR A 66 12.34 -20.91 32.15
N PHE A 67 13.39 -20.09 32.14
CA PHE A 67 13.38 -18.80 31.43
C PHE A 67 13.31 -18.92 29.90
N ASN A 68 13.95 -19.96 29.32
CA ASN A 68 13.88 -20.19 27.87
C ASN A 68 12.48 -20.67 27.44
N ILE A 69 11.82 -21.49 28.25
CA ILE A 69 10.44 -21.90 28.02
C ILE A 69 9.52 -20.68 28.10
N PHE A 70 9.72 -19.82 29.10
CA PHE A 70 8.93 -18.60 29.23
C PHE A 70 9.10 -17.68 28.01
N LYS A 71 10.32 -17.48 27.50
CA LYS A 71 10.61 -16.74 26.28
C LYS A 71 9.88 -17.34 25.06
N TRP A 72 9.91 -18.67 24.94
CA TRP A 72 9.23 -19.34 23.83
C TRP A 72 7.71 -19.17 23.90
N ILE A 73 7.10 -19.32 25.10
CA ILE A 73 5.66 -19.09 25.31
C ILE A 73 5.28 -17.65 24.95
N PHE A 74 6.05 -16.68 25.44
CA PHE A 74 5.82 -15.26 25.13
C PHE A 74 5.92 -14.97 23.62
N LYS A 75 6.94 -15.51 22.95
CA LYS A 75 7.13 -15.41 21.52
C LYS A 75 5.97 -16.03 20.75
N THR A 76 5.50 -17.21 21.15
CA THR A 76 4.34 -17.89 20.57
C THR A 76 3.09 -17.02 20.66
N PHE A 77 2.85 -16.42 21.84
CA PHE A 77 1.72 -15.53 22.06
C PHE A 77 1.78 -14.31 21.13
N VAL A 78 2.95 -13.65 21.07
CA VAL A 78 3.13 -12.47 20.19
C VAL A 78 2.98 -12.85 18.72
N ALA A 79 3.58 -13.95 18.27
CA ALA A 79 3.49 -14.41 16.88
C ALA A 79 2.04 -14.76 16.49
N THR A 80 1.30 -15.43 17.34
CA THR A 80 -0.12 -15.73 17.11
C THR A 80 -0.96 -14.47 17.07
N TYR A 81 -0.73 -13.53 17.97
CA TYR A 81 -1.43 -12.25 18.00
C TYR A 81 -1.17 -11.43 16.71
N LEU A 82 0.08 -11.35 16.28
CA LEU A 82 0.45 -10.67 15.03
C LEU A 82 -0.17 -11.35 13.81
N LEU A 83 -0.19 -12.68 13.77
CA LEU A 83 -0.77 -13.43 12.66
C LEU A 83 -2.28 -13.21 12.54
N THR A 84 -3.01 -13.30 13.66
CA THR A 84 -4.47 -13.12 13.67
C THR A 84 -4.90 -11.69 13.32
N ASN A 85 -4.07 -10.70 13.63
CA ASN A 85 -4.36 -9.30 13.32
C ASN A 85 -3.55 -8.77 12.11
N CYS A 86 -2.90 -9.66 11.35
CA CYS A 86 -1.98 -9.30 10.27
C CYS A 86 -2.64 -8.39 9.23
N PHE A 87 -3.84 -8.71 8.78
CA PHE A 87 -4.59 -7.90 7.81
C PHE A 87 -4.79 -6.47 8.30
N THR A 88 -5.27 -6.30 9.52
CA THR A 88 -5.50 -4.99 10.14
C THR A 88 -4.21 -4.19 10.32
N ILE A 89 -3.13 -4.86 10.74
CA ILE A 89 -1.82 -4.22 10.95
C ILE A 89 -1.27 -3.71 9.62
N VAL A 90 -1.29 -4.54 8.58
CA VAL A 90 -0.79 -4.15 7.25
C VAL A 90 -1.63 -3.03 6.65
N MET A 91 -2.97 -3.09 6.78
CA MET A 91 -3.85 -2.02 6.34
C MET A 91 -3.57 -0.70 7.06
N ALA A 92 -3.34 -0.74 8.37
CA ALA A 92 -3.00 0.47 9.14
C ALA A 92 -1.70 1.13 8.64
N VAL A 93 -0.71 0.36 8.19
CA VAL A 93 0.52 0.90 7.58
C VAL A 93 0.19 1.65 6.27
N PHE A 94 -0.69 1.08 5.43
CA PHE A 94 -1.12 1.76 4.20
C PHE A 94 -1.93 3.02 4.48
N ASP A 95 -2.81 3.03 5.49
CA ASP A 95 -3.58 4.20 5.88
C ASP A 95 -2.69 5.35 6.37
N VAL A 96 -1.64 5.04 7.14
CA VAL A 96 -0.64 6.04 7.56
C VAL A 96 0.11 6.60 6.36
N ALA A 97 0.58 5.73 5.45
CA ALA A 97 1.29 6.16 4.24
C ALA A 97 0.43 7.08 3.38
N GLN A 98 -0.86 6.78 3.23
CA GLN A 98 -1.80 7.58 2.49
C GLN A 98 -2.07 8.94 3.14
N ASN A 99 -2.18 8.99 4.46
CA ASN A 99 -2.35 10.25 5.19
C ASN A 99 -1.15 11.19 4.94
N VAL A 100 0.07 10.65 4.91
CA VAL A 100 1.28 11.41 4.56
C VAL A 100 1.21 11.94 3.12
N VAL A 101 0.80 11.11 2.16
CA VAL A 101 0.63 11.52 0.74
C VAL A 101 -0.40 12.62 0.61
N SER A 102 -1.56 12.48 1.27
CA SER A 102 -2.64 13.47 1.25
C SER A 102 -2.21 14.82 1.84
N GLN A 103 -1.51 14.80 2.97
CA GLN A 103 -0.97 16.03 3.57
C GLN A 103 0.09 16.70 2.67
N SER A 104 0.94 15.90 2.01
CA SER A 104 1.94 16.42 1.07
C SER A 104 1.30 17.08 -0.15
N ALA A 105 0.21 16.49 -0.68
CA ALA A 105 -0.55 17.07 -1.79
C ALA A 105 -1.22 18.40 -1.42
N GLY A 106 -1.68 18.54 -0.17
CA GLY A 106 -2.24 19.79 0.36
C GLY A 106 -1.26 20.95 0.39
N VAL A 107 0.03 20.66 0.62
CA VAL A 107 1.11 21.68 0.61
C VAL A 107 1.39 22.18 -0.81
N ILE A 108 1.28 21.33 -1.81
CA ILE A 108 1.55 21.67 -3.22
C ILE A 108 0.43 22.54 -3.81
N ASN A 109 -0.82 22.30 -3.45
CA ASN A 109 -1.98 23.02 -3.98
C ASN A 109 -2.15 24.45 -3.42
N GLY A 110 -1.41 24.85 -2.39
CA GLY A 110 -1.59 26.13 -1.68
C GLY A 110 -1.07 27.38 -2.39
N ASN A 111 -0.34 27.28 -3.50
CA ASN A 111 0.42 28.44 -4.04
C ASN A 111 0.25 28.73 -5.54
N LEU A 112 -0.72 28.13 -6.22
CA LEU A 112 -0.97 28.46 -7.63
C LEU A 112 -2.15 29.46 -7.73
N ASP A 113 -1.83 30.74 -7.86
CA ASP A 113 -2.82 31.77 -8.19
C ASP A 113 -3.20 31.67 -9.68
N VAL A 114 -4.05 30.70 -9.95
CA VAL A 114 -4.54 30.40 -11.31
C VAL A 114 -5.39 31.57 -11.87
N GLN A 115 -5.98 32.36 -10.98
CA GLN A 115 -6.86 33.48 -11.36
C GLN A 115 -6.06 34.62 -12.01
N ALA A 116 -4.89 34.96 -11.46
CA ALA A 116 -4.00 35.99 -12.02
C ALA A 116 -3.43 35.55 -13.36
N ALA A 117 -3.02 34.27 -13.49
CA ALA A 117 -2.52 33.73 -14.76
C ALA A 117 -3.59 33.66 -15.86
N LEU A 118 -4.86 33.43 -15.52
CA LEU A 118 -5.98 33.44 -16.47
C LEU A 118 -6.30 34.83 -17.00
N SER A 119 -6.27 35.88 -16.17
CA SER A 119 -6.52 37.25 -16.62
C SER A 119 -5.42 37.78 -17.53
N ASP A 120 -4.15 37.40 -17.28
CA ASP A 120 -3.04 37.76 -18.17
C ASP A 120 -3.14 37.03 -19.53
N LEU A 121 -3.56 35.78 -19.54
CA LEU A 121 -3.81 34.99 -20.74
C LEU A 121 -4.95 35.58 -21.60
N GLU A 122 -6.05 36.02 -20.99
CA GLU A 122 -7.19 36.61 -21.67
C GLU A 122 -6.76 37.90 -22.39
N THR A 123 -5.98 38.76 -21.73
CA THR A 123 -5.46 40.00 -22.31
C THR A 123 -4.50 39.74 -23.47
N GLN A 124 -3.67 38.70 -23.40
CA GLN A 124 -2.76 38.31 -24.48
C GLN A 124 -3.51 37.72 -25.67
N LEU A 125 -4.56 36.91 -25.44
CA LEU A 125 -5.38 36.32 -26.48
C LEU A 125 -6.14 37.37 -27.28
N GLU A 126 -6.67 38.42 -26.64
CA GLU A 126 -7.35 39.53 -27.30
C GLU A 126 -6.42 40.38 -28.21
N ALA A 127 -5.12 40.41 -27.92
CA ALA A 127 -4.11 41.14 -28.70
C ALA A 127 -3.55 40.33 -29.88
N MET A 128 -3.82 39.02 -29.99
CA MET A 128 -3.26 38.12 -30.99
C MET A 128 -3.99 38.21 -32.33
N GLY A 129 -3.24 38.13 -33.42
CA GLY A 129 -3.78 38.05 -34.78
C GLY A 129 -4.40 36.68 -35.10
N MET A 130 -5.26 36.62 -36.14
CA MET A 130 -6.00 35.41 -36.50
C MET A 130 -5.08 34.19 -36.78
N TRP A 131 -3.91 34.38 -37.37
CA TRP A 131 -2.94 33.33 -37.67
C TRP A 131 -2.24 32.83 -36.43
N GLU A 132 -1.99 33.68 -35.45
CA GLU A 132 -1.40 33.35 -34.17
C GLU A 132 -2.38 32.52 -33.31
N LEU A 133 -3.69 32.87 -33.36
CA LEU A 133 -4.76 32.12 -32.71
C LEU A 133 -4.91 30.70 -33.27
N ILE A 134 -4.79 30.53 -34.62
CA ILE A 134 -4.81 29.21 -35.25
C ILE A 134 -3.61 28.38 -34.83
N GLY A 135 -2.42 28.97 -34.74
CA GLY A 135 -1.21 28.32 -34.22
C GLY A 135 -1.38 27.85 -32.77
N LEU A 136 -1.89 28.72 -31.91
CA LEU A 136 -2.16 28.40 -30.50
C LEU A 136 -3.24 27.31 -30.36
N TRP A 137 -4.26 27.32 -31.18
CA TRP A 137 -5.30 26.30 -31.20
C TRP A 137 -4.71 24.92 -31.54
N LEU A 138 -3.82 24.86 -32.53
CA LEU A 138 -3.18 23.63 -32.98
C LEU A 138 -2.23 23.08 -31.88
N GLU A 139 -1.45 23.98 -31.27
CA GLU A 139 -0.55 23.65 -30.13
C GLU A 139 -1.36 23.13 -28.94
N THR A 140 -2.45 23.77 -28.57
CA THR A 140 -3.35 23.36 -27.49
C THR A 140 -3.95 21.97 -27.74
N ASN A 141 -4.30 21.65 -29.01
CA ASN A 141 -4.81 20.33 -29.37
C ASN A 141 -3.72 19.23 -29.18
N ILE A 142 -2.48 19.52 -29.56
CA ILE A 142 -1.35 18.59 -29.34
C ILE A 142 -1.12 18.38 -27.86
N ILE A 143 -1.09 19.45 -27.07
CA ILE A 143 -0.95 19.38 -25.61
C ILE A 143 -2.10 18.56 -24.99
N ASN A 144 -3.34 18.79 -25.45
CA ASN A 144 -4.50 18.04 -24.95
C ASN A 144 -4.40 16.54 -25.28
N LEU A 145 -3.90 16.19 -26.47
CA LEU A 145 -3.65 14.79 -26.85
C LEU A 145 -2.58 14.16 -25.96
N CYS A 146 -1.47 14.86 -25.71
CA CYS A 146 -0.41 14.38 -24.80
C CYS A 146 -0.94 14.18 -23.37
N MET A 147 -1.76 15.13 -22.88
CA MET A 147 -2.38 15.02 -21.54
C MET A 147 -3.37 13.86 -21.46
N TRP A 148 -4.08 13.56 -22.55
CA TRP A 148 -4.98 12.41 -22.60
C TRP A 148 -4.21 11.08 -22.50
N VAL A 149 -3.12 10.94 -23.26
CA VAL A 149 -2.22 9.77 -23.19
C VAL A 149 -1.63 9.63 -21.79
N LEU A 150 -1.12 10.73 -21.20
CA LEU A 150 -0.57 10.75 -19.86
C LEU A 150 -1.61 10.32 -18.81
N SER A 151 -2.86 10.76 -18.95
CA SER A 151 -3.96 10.37 -18.07
C SER A 151 -4.20 8.85 -18.07
N ILE A 152 -4.12 8.21 -19.26
CA ILE A 152 -4.25 6.75 -19.38
C ILE A 152 -3.08 6.05 -18.66
N VAL A 153 -1.85 6.53 -18.85
CA VAL A 153 -0.66 5.95 -18.21
C VAL A 153 -0.78 6.03 -16.68
N ILE A 154 -1.17 7.19 -16.14
CA ILE A 154 -1.37 7.37 -14.71
C ILE A 154 -2.47 6.44 -14.18
N PHE A 155 -3.60 6.32 -14.91
CA PHE A 155 -4.68 5.41 -14.54
C PHE A 155 -4.19 3.96 -14.43
N VAL A 156 -3.42 3.47 -15.40
CA VAL A 156 -2.84 2.11 -15.36
C VAL A 156 -1.91 1.92 -14.17
N ILE A 157 -1.08 2.93 -13.86
CA ILE A 157 -0.16 2.87 -12.71
C ILE A 157 -0.94 2.81 -11.39
N VAL A 158 -1.96 3.65 -11.22
CA VAL A 158 -2.79 3.67 -9.99
C VAL A 158 -3.52 2.35 -9.80
N TYR A 159 -4.12 1.81 -10.88
CA TYR A 159 -4.79 0.51 -10.85
C TYR A 159 -3.83 -0.63 -10.51
N GLY A 160 -2.66 -0.66 -11.15
CA GLY A 160 -1.62 -1.64 -10.86
C GLY A 160 -1.20 -1.62 -9.40
N ARG A 161 -1.00 -0.43 -8.84
CA ARG A 161 -0.65 -0.25 -7.43
C ARG A 161 -1.75 -0.75 -6.47
N MET A 162 -3.02 -0.51 -6.76
CA MET A 162 -4.12 -1.01 -5.93
C MET A 162 -4.19 -2.53 -5.94
N ILE A 163 -4.01 -3.17 -7.10
CA ILE A 163 -3.94 -4.63 -7.20
C ILE A 163 -2.76 -5.18 -6.40
N GLU A 164 -1.60 -4.55 -6.50
CA GLU A 164 -0.40 -4.94 -5.74
C GLU A 164 -0.62 -4.84 -4.23
N ILE A 165 -1.26 -3.77 -3.75
CA ILE A 165 -1.62 -3.62 -2.34
C ILE A 165 -2.56 -4.75 -1.91
N TYR A 166 -3.61 -5.04 -2.66
CA TYR A 166 -4.55 -6.11 -2.33
C TYR A 166 -3.87 -7.49 -2.27
N LEU A 167 -3.01 -7.80 -3.23
CA LEU A 167 -2.25 -9.05 -3.24
C LEU A 167 -1.31 -9.14 -2.03
N THR A 168 -0.56 -8.08 -1.77
CA THR A 168 0.38 -8.03 -0.65
C THR A 168 -0.33 -8.20 0.69
N VAL A 169 -1.44 -7.48 0.90
CA VAL A 169 -2.21 -7.57 2.15
C VAL A 169 -2.84 -8.95 2.33
N SER A 170 -3.37 -9.56 1.24
CA SER A 170 -3.99 -10.88 1.33
C SER A 170 -2.99 -11.98 1.67
N LEU A 171 -1.75 -11.90 1.15
CA LEU A 171 -0.70 -12.89 1.36
C LEU A 171 0.20 -12.61 2.56
N ALA A 172 0.09 -11.44 3.18
CA ALA A 172 0.90 -11.01 4.31
C ALA A 172 0.95 -12.02 5.49
N PRO A 173 -0.11 -12.78 5.83
CA PRO A 173 -0.04 -13.76 6.90
C PRO A 173 1.04 -14.84 6.71
N ILE A 174 1.40 -15.18 5.46
CA ILE A 174 2.41 -16.23 5.18
C ILE A 174 3.80 -15.82 5.68
N PRO A 175 4.40 -14.69 5.26
CA PRO A 175 5.69 -14.26 5.80
C PRO A 175 5.63 -13.97 7.32
N PHE A 176 4.51 -13.48 7.86
CA PHE A 176 4.36 -13.29 9.30
C PHE A 176 4.45 -14.62 10.08
N SER A 177 3.96 -15.72 9.51
CA SER A 177 4.04 -17.04 10.15
C SER A 177 5.47 -17.56 10.26
N THR A 178 6.36 -17.19 9.34
CA THR A 178 7.77 -17.63 9.35
C THR A 178 8.68 -16.75 10.20
N MET A 179 8.28 -15.50 10.48
CA MET A 179 9.07 -14.55 11.31
C MET A 179 9.32 -15.05 12.74
N ALA A 180 8.53 -16.00 13.23
CA ALA A 180 8.73 -16.60 14.55
C ALA A 180 10.06 -17.33 14.68
N ASN A 181 10.68 -17.83 13.61
CA ASN A 181 11.99 -18.48 13.64
C ASN A 181 13.02 -17.62 12.92
N ARG A 182 14.23 -17.50 13.51
CA ARG A 182 15.30 -16.65 12.96
C ARG A 182 15.82 -17.12 11.61
N GLU A 183 15.90 -18.43 11.39
CA GLU A 183 16.39 -19.02 10.14
C GLU A 183 15.36 -18.87 9.02
N TRP A 184 14.11 -19.09 9.34
CA TRP A 184 12.99 -19.04 8.36
C TRP A 184 12.53 -17.61 8.09
N GLY A 185 12.67 -16.71 9.07
CA GLY A 185 12.32 -15.29 8.90
C GLY A 185 13.23 -14.53 7.92
N GLN A 186 14.40 -15.10 7.57
CA GLN A 186 15.27 -14.52 6.55
C GLN A 186 14.88 -14.92 5.11
N MET A 187 14.00 -15.90 4.95
CA MET A 187 13.54 -16.40 3.65
C MET A 187 12.18 -15.81 3.21
N GLY A 188 11.48 -15.13 4.09
CA GLY A 188 10.21 -14.40 3.81
C GLY A 188 10.45 -12.93 3.74
#